data_9ab94cfdd8970fb68b95c00d65aec733
#
_entry.id   9ab94cfdd8970fb68b95c00d65aec733
#
_cell.length_a   1.000
_cell.length_b   1.000
_cell.length_c   1.000
_cell.angle_alpha   90.00
_cell.angle_beta   90.00
_cell.angle_gamma   90.00
#
_symmetry.space_group_name_H-M   'P 1'
#
loop_
_entity.id
_entity.type
_entity.pdbx_description
1 polymer ?
#
loop_
_entity_poly.entity_id
_entity_poly.type
_entity_poly.pdbx_seq_one_letter_code
_entity_poly.pdbx_strand_id
1 'polypeptide(L)'
;LRAEWAPSIPRELLAGAVATFALIPEVIAFSFVAGVDPSVGLFASFVISLVIAFTGGRPATAPAAAGPGAWGAARLVRSRGLGSLLAAGLLAGAVQVAFGLMKLGVLMRFVSSSVRTGFVNALAILIFAAQLPHLHGAGAATWAMLALGLALIYGLPWLGQRLAWPALTAIPSP
;
A
#
# COMPACT_ATOMS: atom_id res chain seq x y z
N LEU A 1 -5.78 -19.28 -18.55
CA LEU A 1 -5.00 -19.39 -17.29
C LEU A 1 -3.48 -19.36 -17.54
N ARG A 2 -2.91 -20.19 -18.44
CA ARG A 2 -1.45 -20.17 -18.71
C ARG A 2 -0.95 -18.88 -19.38
N ALA A 3 -1.75 -18.26 -20.23
CA ALA A 3 -1.37 -17.00 -20.91
C ALA A 3 -1.41 -15.78 -19.95
N GLU A 4 -2.17 -15.86 -18.86
CA GLU A 4 -2.29 -14.79 -17.87
C GLU A 4 -1.32 -14.96 -16.70
N TRP A 5 -0.90 -16.21 -16.38
CA TRP A 5 -0.07 -16.51 -15.22
C TRP A 5 1.43 -16.57 -15.49
N ALA A 6 1.86 -16.75 -16.73
CA ALA A 6 3.28 -16.89 -17.05
C ALA A 6 3.65 -16.39 -18.47
N PRO A 7 3.32 -15.16 -18.85
CA PRO A 7 3.78 -14.63 -20.13
C PRO A 7 5.30 -14.40 -20.16
N SER A 8 5.90 -14.06 -19.01
CA SER A 8 7.36 -13.92 -18.87
C SER A 8 7.77 -13.96 -17.39
N ILE A 9 8.11 -15.15 -16.90
CA ILE A 9 8.51 -15.40 -15.51
C ILE A 9 9.55 -14.40 -14.99
N PRO A 10 10.63 -14.05 -15.73
CA PRO A 10 11.60 -13.09 -15.20
C PRO A 10 11.04 -11.68 -14.97
N ARG A 11 10.14 -11.21 -15.84
CA ARG A 11 9.51 -9.90 -15.70
C ARG A 11 8.51 -9.87 -14.53
N GLU A 12 7.74 -10.93 -14.37
CA GLU A 12 6.79 -11.06 -13.27
C GLU A 12 7.51 -11.14 -11.92
N LEU A 13 8.61 -11.90 -11.84
CA LEU A 13 9.44 -11.94 -10.62
C LEU A 13 10.05 -10.59 -10.29
N LEU A 14 10.56 -9.87 -11.29
CA LEU A 14 11.11 -8.54 -11.09
C LEU A 14 10.04 -7.55 -10.65
N ALA A 15 8.88 -7.56 -11.30
CA ALA A 15 7.74 -6.72 -10.93
C ALA A 15 7.26 -7.02 -9.50
N GLY A 16 7.16 -8.30 -9.14
CA GLY A 16 6.81 -8.73 -7.78
C GLY A 16 7.84 -8.28 -6.73
N ALA A 17 9.13 -8.40 -7.05
CA ALA A 17 10.18 -7.93 -6.16
C ALA A 17 10.11 -6.41 -5.94
N VAL A 18 9.96 -5.62 -7.00
CA VAL A 18 9.81 -4.16 -6.91
C VAL A 18 8.58 -3.78 -6.09
N ALA A 19 7.43 -4.42 -6.35
CA ALA A 19 6.21 -4.20 -5.59
C ALA A 19 6.41 -4.53 -4.10
N THR A 20 7.08 -5.63 -3.77
CA THR A 20 7.37 -6.03 -2.39
C THR A 20 8.23 -5.00 -1.68
N PHE A 21 9.32 -4.53 -2.32
CA PHE A 21 10.17 -3.49 -1.73
C PHE A 21 9.42 -2.17 -1.50
N ALA A 22 8.46 -1.83 -2.36
CA ALA A 22 7.62 -0.65 -2.17
C ALA A 22 6.61 -0.83 -1.03
N LEU A 23 6.04 -2.03 -0.86
CA LEU A 23 5.03 -2.33 0.15
C LEU A 23 5.59 -2.44 1.58
N ILE A 24 6.83 -2.89 1.76
CA ILE A 24 7.43 -3.06 3.10
C ILE A 24 7.41 -1.75 3.91
N PRO A 25 7.95 -0.62 3.41
CA PRO A 25 7.91 0.65 4.15
C PRO A 25 6.49 1.14 4.43
N GLU A 26 5.58 0.93 3.48
CA GLU A 26 4.18 1.32 3.59
C GLU A 26 3.49 0.55 4.72
N VAL A 27 3.66 -0.77 4.76
CA VAL A 27 3.08 -1.62 5.80
C VAL A 27 3.64 -1.27 7.18
N ILE A 28 4.94 -1.01 7.29
CA ILE A 28 5.57 -0.57 8.53
C ILE A 28 4.96 0.75 9.00
N ALA A 29 4.82 1.74 8.11
CA ALA A 29 4.24 3.03 8.43
C ALA A 29 2.79 2.91 8.93
N PHE A 30 1.97 2.11 8.25
CA PHE A 30 0.59 1.89 8.68
C PHE A 30 0.46 1.04 9.93
N SER A 31 1.39 0.14 10.22
CA SER A 31 1.44 -0.58 11.48
C SER A 31 1.66 0.37 12.67
N PHE A 32 2.56 1.34 12.52
CA PHE A 32 2.74 2.38 13.53
C PHE A 32 1.48 3.24 13.71
N VAL A 33 0.82 3.64 12.62
CA VAL A 33 -0.45 4.39 12.69
C VAL A 33 -1.53 3.57 13.39
N ALA A 34 -1.61 2.28 13.11
CA ALA A 34 -2.55 1.36 13.74
C ALA A 34 -2.23 1.05 15.22
N GLY A 35 -1.03 1.41 15.69
CA GLY A 35 -0.58 1.08 17.04
C GLY A 35 -0.28 -0.40 17.24
N VAL A 36 0.12 -1.08 16.17
CA VAL A 36 0.46 -2.51 16.14
C VAL A 36 1.94 -2.65 15.84
N ASP A 37 2.56 -3.71 16.36
CA ASP A 37 3.95 -4.01 16.05
C ASP A 37 4.13 -4.22 14.53
N PRO A 38 5.16 -3.61 13.89
CA PRO A 38 5.42 -3.77 12.47
C PRO A 38 5.55 -5.21 11.99
N SER A 39 6.04 -6.11 12.84
CA SER A 39 6.16 -7.54 12.51
C SER A 39 4.79 -8.18 12.26
N VAL A 40 3.77 -7.79 13.01
CA VAL A 40 2.39 -8.26 12.83
C VAL A 40 1.82 -7.77 11.51
N GLY A 41 2.06 -6.49 11.17
CA GLY A 41 1.62 -5.92 9.89
C GLY A 41 2.29 -6.59 8.69
N LEU A 42 3.62 -6.81 8.77
CA LEU A 42 4.38 -7.50 7.71
C LEU A 42 3.91 -8.94 7.52
N PHE A 43 3.69 -9.67 8.61
CA PHE A 43 3.18 -11.04 8.54
C PHE A 43 1.76 -11.08 7.95
N ALA A 44 0.88 -10.17 8.37
CA ALA A 44 -0.45 -10.07 7.79
C ALA A 44 -0.41 -9.76 6.29
N SER A 45 0.42 -8.82 5.86
CA SER A 45 0.61 -8.50 4.44
C SER A 45 1.14 -9.69 3.64
N PHE A 46 2.08 -10.45 4.20
CA PHE A 46 2.60 -11.66 3.56
C PHE A 46 1.48 -12.69 3.35
N VAL A 47 0.71 -12.99 4.40
CA VAL A 47 -0.39 -13.97 4.33
C VAL A 47 -1.47 -13.51 3.34
N ILE A 48 -1.87 -12.23 3.38
CA ILE A 48 -2.87 -11.68 2.46
C ILE A 48 -2.36 -11.75 1.02
N SER A 49 -1.10 -11.39 0.77
CA SER A 49 -0.49 -11.47 -0.56
C SER A 49 -0.47 -12.89 -1.10
N LEU A 50 -0.13 -13.86 -0.25
CA LEU A 50 -0.13 -15.28 -0.61
C LEU A 50 -1.53 -15.76 -0.96
N VAL A 51 -2.53 -15.44 -0.14
CA VAL A 51 -3.93 -15.82 -0.39
C VAL A 51 -4.44 -15.18 -1.68
N ILE A 52 -4.19 -13.89 -1.91
CA ILE A 52 -4.64 -13.19 -3.11
C ILE A 52 -3.94 -13.72 -4.37
N ALA A 53 -2.69 -14.18 -4.27
CA ALA A 53 -2.00 -14.79 -5.40
C ALA A 53 -2.77 -15.99 -5.99
N PHE A 54 -3.47 -16.76 -5.14
CA PHE A 54 -4.27 -17.91 -5.57
C PHE A 54 -5.76 -17.59 -5.79
N THR A 55 -6.32 -16.67 -5.04
CA THR A 55 -7.76 -16.36 -5.05
C THR A 55 -8.09 -15.07 -5.81
N GLY A 56 -7.09 -14.25 -6.13
CA GLY A 56 -7.26 -12.98 -6.81
C GLY A 56 -7.89 -13.14 -8.20
N GLY A 57 -8.90 -12.33 -8.47
CA GLY A 57 -9.66 -12.40 -9.73
C GLY A 57 -9.13 -11.52 -10.86
N ARG A 58 -8.04 -10.76 -10.63
CA ARG A 58 -7.44 -9.88 -11.63
C ARG A 58 -5.92 -9.97 -11.59
N PRO A 59 -5.24 -10.02 -12.74
CA PRO A 59 -3.79 -9.90 -12.81
C PRO A 59 -3.33 -8.54 -12.25
N ALA A 60 -2.15 -8.50 -11.69
CA ALA A 60 -1.52 -7.30 -11.11
C ALA A 60 -2.30 -6.67 -9.92
N THR A 61 -3.05 -7.46 -9.15
CA THR A 61 -3.66 -7.00 -7.90
C THR A 61 -2.67 -7.20 -6.76
N ALA A 62 -2.17 -6.09 -6.20
CA ALA A 62 -1.37 -6.12 -4.98
C ALA A 62 -2.23 -5.67 -3.79
N PRO A 63 -2.25 -6.43 -2.69
CA PRO A 63 -2.88 -5.96 -1.46
C PRO A 63 -2.02 -4.86 -0.84
N ALA A 64 -2.62 -3.72 -0.61
CA ALA A 64 -1.96 -2.61 0.07
C ALA A 64 -2.66 -2.29 1.39
N ALA A 65 -1.89 -1.85 2.37
CA ALA A 65 -2.46 -1.31 3.59
C ALA A 65 -3.25 -0.03 3.26
N ALA A 66 -4.43 0.11 3.87
CA ALA A 66 -5.27 1.28 3.62
C ALA A 66 -5.26 2.21 4.83
N GLY A 67 -4.89 3.48 4.60
CA GLY A 67 -4.82 4.49 5.65
C GLY A 67 -6.09 4.58 6.52
N PRO A 68 -7.30 4.68 5.94
CA PRO A 68 -8.54 4.68 6.72
C PRO A 68 -8.73 3.43 7.58
N GLY A 69 -8.31 2.26 7.08
CA GLY A 69 -8.31 1.01 7.84
C GLY A 69 -7.36 1.05 9.03
N ALA A 70 -6.16 1.59 8.85
CA ALA A 70 -5.18 1.74 9.92
C ALA A 70 -5.68 2.67 11.04
N TRP A 71 -6.33 3.79 10.71
CA TRP A 71 -6.94 4.68 11.70
C TRP A 71 -8.09 4.03 12.46
N GLY A 72 -8.95 3.28 11.78
CA GLY A 72 -9.99 2.50 12.43
C GLY A 72 -9.41 1.44 13.36
N ALA A 73 -8.39 0.72 12.92
CA ALA A 73 -7.65 -0.25 13.69
C ALA A 73 -7.00 0.38 14.94
N ALA A 74 -6.37 1.55 14.82
CA ALA A 74 -5.75 2.26 15.94
C ALA A 74 -6.73 2.54 17.09
N ARG A 75 -7.93 2.99 16.76
CA ARG A 75 -8.97 3.23 17.77
C ARG A 75 -9.39 1.93 18.47
N LEU A 76 -9.54 0.86 17.70
CA LEU A 76 -9.98 -0.43 18.22
C LEU A 76 -8.90 -1.09 19.10
N VAL A 77 -7.63 -1.04 18.64
CA VAL A 77 -6.49 -1.57 19.40
C VAL A 77 -6.31 -0.85 20.71
N ARG A 78 -6.39 0.50 20.71
CA ARG A 78 -6.27 1.30 21.93
C ARG A 78 -7.40 1.06 22.94
N SER A 79 -8.61 0.80 22.47
CA SER A 79 -9.77 0.64 23.36
C SER A 79 -10.00 -0.79 23.84
N ARG A 80 -9.66 -1.79 23.02
CA ARG A 80 -10.02 -3.21 23.26
C ARG A 80 -8.91 -4.22 22.99
N GLY A 81 -7.73 -3.75 22.59
CA GLY A 81 -6.58 -4.60 22.33
C GLY A 81 -6.61 -5.31 20.97
N LEU A 82 -5.53 -6.06 20.69
CA LEU A 82 -5.29 -6.72 19.40
C LEU A 82 -6.34 -7.79 19.07
N GLY A 83 -6.87 -8.49 20.07
CA GLY A 83 -7.90 -9.51 19.87
C GLY A 83 -9.18 -8.97 19.22
N SER A 84 -9.59 -7.76 19.57
CA SER A 84 -10.74 -7.09 18.95
C SER A 84 -10.47 -6.70 17.50
N LEU A 85 -9.23 -6.35 17.16
CA LEU A 85 -8.84 -6.07 15.79
C LEU A 85 -8.95 -7.32 14.93
N LEU A 86 -8.50 -8.47 15.44
CA LEU A 86 -8.63 -9.75 14.73
C LEU A 86 -10.11 -10.14 14.52
N ALA A 87 -10.94 -9.99 15.56
CA ALA A 87 -12.38 -10.26 15.44
C ALA A 87 -13.06 -9.31 14.43
N ALA A 88 -12.71 -8.02 14.44
CA ALA A 88 -13.22 -7.05 13.47
C ALA A 88 -12.74 -7.38 12.04
N GLY A 89 -11.52 -7.86 11.90
CA GLY A 89 -10.98 -8.30 10.61
C GLY A 89 -11.74 -9.50 10.04
N LEU A 90 -12.03 -10.49 10.87
CA LEU A 90 -12.85 -11.65 10.48
C LEU A 90 -14.26 -11.23 10.06
N LEU A 91 -14.89 -10.35 10.84
CA LEU A 91 -16.22 -9.83 10.52
C LEU A 91 -16.21 -9.04 9.21
N ALA A 92 -15.22 -8.16 9.02
CA ALA A 92 -15.05 -7.41 7.78
C ALA A 92 -14.84 -8.35 6.58
N GLY A 93 -14.03 -9.39 6.73
CA GLY A 93 -13.85 -10.43 5.71
C GLY A 93 -15.14 -11.13 5.36
N ALA A 94 -15.94 -11.53 6.34
CA ALA A 94 -17.24 -12.16 6.12
C ALA A 94 -18.21 -11.24 5.36
N VAL A 95 -18.26 -9.96 5.73
CA VAL A 95 -19.07 -8.94 5.04
C VAL A 95 -18.58 -8.74 3.59
N GLN A 96 -17.27 -8.71 3.36
CA GLN A 96 -16.70 -8.58 2.00
C GLN A 96 -17.06 -9.80 1.13
N VAL A 97 -17.03 -11.01 1.68
CA VAL A 97 -17.44 -12.22 0.96
C VAL A 97 -18.93 -12.14 0.62
N ALA A 98 -19.80 -11.73 1.56
CA ALA A 98 -21.22 -11.54 1.28
C ALA A 98 -21.46 -10.53 0.17
N PHE A 99 -20.76 -9.38 0.19
CA PHE A 99 -20.83 -8.37 -0.87
C PHE A 99 -20.32 -8.90 -2.22
N GLY A 100 -19.28 -9.75 -2.20
CA GLY A 100 -18.76 -10.40 -3.39
C GLY A 100 -19.80 -11.35 -4.01
N LEU A 101 -20.45 -12.18 -3.20
CA LEU A 101 -21.51 -13.09 -3.65
C LEU A 101 -22.71 -12.33 -4.21
N MET A 102 -23.09 -11.22 -3.60
CA MET A 102 -24.15 -10.32 -4.11
C MET A 102 -23.75 -9.51 -5.34
N LYS A 103 -22.49 -9.67 -5.83
CA LYS A 103 -21.93 -8.94 -6.97
C LYS A 103 -22.01 -7.42 -6.81
N LEU A 104 -21.95 -6.92 -5.58
CA LEU A 104 -22.03 -5.48 -5.29
C LEU A 104 -20.83 -4.69 -5.84
N GLY A 105 -19.77 -5.35 -6.29
CA GLY A 105 -18.67 -4.72 -7.05
C GLY A 105 -19.14 -3.97 -8.31
N VAL A 106 -20.32 -4.32 -8.86
CA VAL A 106 -20.93 -3.58 -9.97
C VAL A 106 -21.28 -2.14 -9.58
N LEU A 107 -21.58 -1.88 -8.29
CA LEU A 107 -21.85 -0.54 -7.77
C LEU A 107 -20.64 0.40 -7.91
N MET A 108 -19.42 -0.13 -7.96
CA MET A 108 -18.21 0.68 -8.19
C MET A 108 -18.20 1.37 -9.56
N ARG A 109 -19.01 0.92 -10.51
CA ARG A 109 -19.18 1.58 -11.82
C ARG A 109 -19.85 2.96 -11.70
N PHE A 110 -20.63 3.18 -10.63
CA PHE A 110 -21.30 4.46 -10.37
C PHE A 110 -20.41 5.47 -9.63
N VAL A 111 -19.24 5.02 -9.14
CA VAL A 111 -18.27 5.91 -8.49
C VAL A 111 -17.56 6.73 -9.58
N SER A 112 -17.82 8.03 -9.59
CA SER A 112 -17.19 8.93 -10.55
C SER A 112 -15.68 9.00 -10.39
N SER A 113 -14.97 9.35 -11.46
CA SER A 113 -13.52 9.55 -11.42
C SER A 113 -13.12 10.64 -10.42
N SER A 114 -13.92 11.69 -10.29
CA SER A 114 -13.70 12.78 -9.34
C SER A 114 -13.71 12.30 -7.88
N VAL A 115 -14.63 11.40 -7.54
CA VAL A 115 -14.67 10.79 -6.18
C VAL A 115 -13.42 9.97 -5.91
N ARG A 116 -12.97 9.18 -6.89
CA ARG A 116 -11.74 8.37 -6.75
C ARG A 116 -10.51 9.27 -6.57
N THR A 117 -10.39 10.31 -7.39
CA THR A 117 -9.28 11.27 -7.29
C THR A 117 -9.32 12.02 -5.95
N GLY A 118 -10.49 12.47 -5.51
CA GLY A 118 -10.66 13.10 -4.20
C GLY A 118 -10.27 12.18 -3.05
N PHE A 119 -10.64 10.91 -3.13
CA PHE A 119 -10.26 9.90 -2.13
C PHE A 119 -8.73 9.69 -2.07
N VAL A 120 -8.07 9.55 -3.22
CA VAL A 120 -6.61 9.39 -3.28
C VAL A 120 -5.89 10.62 -2.73
N ASN A 121 -6.36 11.83 -3.07
CA ASN A 121 -5.79 13.07 -2.55
C ASN A 121 -5.98 13.20 -1.04
N ALA A 122 -7.14 12.82 -0.52
CA ALA A 122 -7.39 12.80 0.91
C ALA A 122 -6.48 11.79 1.64
N LEU A 123 -6.25 10.61 1.05
CA LEU A 123 -5.30 9.64 1.58
C LEU A 123 -3.87 10.18 1.60
N ALA A 124 -3.43 10.85 0.55
CA ALA A 124 -2.09 11.44 0.49
C ALA A 124 -1.90 12.47 1.62
N ILE A 125 -2.89 13.32 1.86
CA ILE A 125 -2.86 14.31 2.96
C ILE A 125 -2.83 13.60 4.33
N LEU A 126 -3.65 12.57 4.52
CA LEU A 126 -3.68 11.81 5.78
C LEU A 126 -2.37 11.09 6.05
N ILE A 127 -1.78 10.45 5.03
CA ILE A 127 -0.49 9.77 5.15
C ILE A 127 0.60 10.80 5.49
N PHE A 128 0.64 11.93 4.79
CA PHE A 128 1.58 13.00 5.09
C PHE A 128 1.43 13.51 6.52
N ALA A 129 0.22 13.81 6.95
CA ALA A 129 -0.05 14.26 8.31
C ALA A 129 0.36 13.22 9.37
N ALA A 130 0.19 11.93 9.09
CA ALA A 130 0.61 10.86 9.99
C ALA A 130 2.14 10.73 10.12
N GLN A 131 2.92 11.22 9.15
CA GLN A 131 4.39 11.23 9.22
C GLN A 131 4.94 12.40 10.06
N LEU A 132 4.19 13.50 10.20
CA LEU A 132 4.66 14.70 10.90
C LEU A 132 5.11 14.43 12.35
N PRO A 133 4.38 13.66 13.18
CA PRO A 133 4.82 13.34 14.54
C PRO A 133 6.16 12.59 14.59
N HIS A 134 6.46 11.78 13.58
CA HIS A 134 7.72 11.03 13.51
C HIS A 134 8.92 11.91 13.11
N LEU A 135 8.66 13.06 12.49
CA LEU A 135 9.68 14.05 12.15
C LEU A 135 9.98 14.99 13.31
N HIS A 136 9.02 15.18 14.23
CA HIS A 136 9.24 15.96 15.44
C HIS A 136 10.22 15.24 16.40
N GLY A 137 11.39 15.86 16.61
CA GLY A 137 12.44 15.27 17.42
C GLY A 137 13.34 14.25 16.69
N ALA A 138 13.15 14.10 15.38
CA ALA A 138 14.01 13.24 14.57
C ALA A 138 15.44 13.79 14.48
N GLY A 139 16.43 12.89 14.61
CA GLY A 139 17.84 13.25 14.48
C GLY A 139 18.23 13.66 13.05
N ALA A 140 19.40 14.27 12.92
CA ALA A 140 19.93 14.70 11.62
C ALA A 140 19.99 13.60 10.56
N ALA A 141 20.19 12.35 10.99
CA ALA A 141 20.19 11.17 10.11
C ALA A 141 18.83 10.96 9.42
N THR A 142 17.73 11.12 10.15
CA THR A 142 16.37 10.97 9.59
C THR A 142 16.08 12.05 8.54
N TRP A 143 16.48 13.30 8.81
CA TRP A 143 16.35 14.39 7.85
C TRP A 143 17.22 14.18 6.61
N ALA A 144 18.43 13.65 6.79
CA ALA A 144 19.31 13.32 5.67
C ALA A 144 18.70 12.20 4.79
N MET A 145 18.14 11.15 5.41
CA MET A 145 17.46 10.07 4.67
C MET A 145 16.21 10.57 3.95
N LEU A 146 15.42 11.44 4.56
CA LEU A 146 14.26 12.08 3.92
C LEU A 146 14.69 12.90 2.70
N ALA A 147 15.71 13.75 2.86
CA ALA A 147 16.25 14.58 1.78
C ALA A 147 16.81 13.72 0.64
N LEU A 148 17.53 12.64 0.97
CA LEU A 148 18.05 11.70 -0.01
C LEU A 148 16.93 11.00 -0.77
N GLY A 149 15.89 10.53 -0.06
CA GLY A 149 14.72 9.90 -0.67
C GLY A 149 13.99 10.83 -1.65
N LEU A 150 13.74 12.07 -1.23
CA LEU A 150 13.14 13.09 -2.10
C LEU A 150 14.04 13.43 -3.30
N ALA A 151 15.34 13.56 -3.07
CA ALA A 151 16.31 13.82 -4.13
C ALA A 151 16.36 12.68 -5.16
N LEU A 152 16.24 11.42 -4.72
CA LEU A 152 16.17 10.28 -5.62
C LEU A 152 14.85 10.25 -6.40
N ILE A 153 13.71 10.47 -5.75
CA ILE A 153 12.39 10.42 -6.39
C ILE A 153 12.25 11.52 -7.47
N TYR A 154 12.68 12.73 -7.17
CA TYR A 154 12.54 13.86 -8.11
C TYR A 154 13.77 14.06 -8.98
N GLY A 155 14.97 13.77 -8.46
CA GLY A 155 16.23 13.97 -9.14
C GLY A 155 16.51 12.95 -10.23
N LEU A 156 16.22 11.66 -10.00
CA LEU A 156 16.46 10.59 -10.97
C LEU A 156 15.67 10.79 -12.28
N PRO A 157 14.36 11.06 -12.28
CA PRO A 157 13.61 11.32 -13.50
C PRO A 157 14.11 12.58 -14.23
N TRP A 158 14.43 13.65 -13.47
CA TRP A 158 14.96 14.88 -14.04
C TRP A 158 16.34 14.67 -14.70
N LEU A 159 17.22 13.92 -14.03
CA LEU A 159 18.54 13.56 -14.56
C LEU A 159 18.43 12.66 -15.79
N GLY A 160 17.50 11.69 -15.77
CA GLY A 160 17.23 10.80 -16.91
C GLY A 160 16.77 11.54 -18.15
N GLN A 161 15.92 12.55 -17.98
CA GLN A 161 15.47 13.40 -19.08
C GLN A 161 16.62 14.26 -19.64
N ARG A 162 17.53 14.73 -18.78
CA ARG A 162 18.68 15.52 -19.20
C ARG A 162 19.76 14.70 -19.90
N LEU A 163 20.00 13.48 -19.44
CA LEU A 163 21.04 12.59 -20.01
C LEU A 163 20.53 11.72 -21.17
N ALA A 164 19.24 11.81 -21.56
CA ALA A 164 18.62 10.97 -22.58
C ALA A 164 18.89 9.46 -22.41
N TRP A 165 19.00 9.01 -21.15
CA TRP A 165 19.28 7.60 -20.84
C TRP A 165 17.96 6.82 -20.83
N PRO A 166 17.72 5.93 -21.82
CA PRO A 166 16.41 5.29 -22.01
C PRO A 166 15.96 4.42 -20.83
N ALA A 167 16.90 3.93 -20.01
CA ALA A 167 16.57 3.16 -18.83
C ALA A 167 16.00 4.00 -17.68
N LEU A 168 16.34 5.28 -17.59
CA LEU A 168 15.86 6.18 -16.54
C LEU A 168 14.55 6.88 -16.91
N THR A 169 14.24 7.00 -18.20
CA THR A 169 12.96 7.55 -18.69
C THR A 169 11.80 6.55 -18.55
N ALA A 170 12.10 5.26 -18.30
CA ALA A 170 11.09 4.24 -18.04
C ALA A 170 10.54 4.29 -16.60
N ILE A 171 11.14 5.10 -15.72
CA ILE A 171 10.63 5.32 -14.36
C ILE A 171 9.46 6.29 -14.47
N PRO A 172 8.21 5.89 -14.11
CA PRO A 172 7.07 6.79 -14.14
C PRO A 172 7.33 7.97 -13.19
N SER A 173 7.19 9.19 -13.71
CA SER A 173 7.23 10.39 -12.89
C SER A 173 6.02 10.39 -11.92
N PRO A 174 6.21 10.79 -10.68
CA PRO A 174 5.12 10.88 -9.69
C PRO A 174 4.03 11.87 -10.11
#